data_f6d341957a90f577a9115a104e0a44f5
#
_entry.id   f6d341957a90f577a9115a104e0a44f5
#
_cell.length_a   1.000
_cell.length_b   1.000
_cell.length_c   1.000
_cell.angle_alpha   90.00
_cell.angle_beta   90.00
_cell.angle_gamma   90.00
#
_symmetry.space_group_name_H-M   'P 1'
#
loop_
_entity.id
_entity.type
_entity.pdbx_description
1 polymer ?
#
loop_
_entity_poly.entity_id
_entity_poly.type
_entity_poly.pdbx_seq_one_letter_code
_entity_poly.pdbx_strand_id
1 'polypeptide(L)'
;SSSIEHIGGFDANISAKQYLENLGFTLSFSKHYFENDLLGSASIQSRVSDLHDAFSDNTVDIILATIGGFNCNELLPYLNFELIAQNPKIFCGYSDTTALLNAIYAQTKLQTYMGPSYSSFKMEKLQDYQTESWLTALEQDSYSLKESKEWGDNPWYLPDAPLTFSETKWKVYQHGPNTP
;
A
#
# COMPACT_ATOMS: atom_id res chain seq x y z
N SER A 1 -4.16 -1.14 -8.66
CA SER A 1 -4.67 -1.94 -7.54
C SER A 1 -6.12 -2.31 -7.77
N SER A 2 -6.59 -3.31 -7.03
CA SER A 2 -8.01 -3.68 -7.04
C SER A 2 -8.88 -2.64 -6.34
N SER A 3 -10.15 -2.59 -6.72
CA SER A 3 -11.17 -1.77 -6.06
C SER A 3 -11.42 -2.24 -4.63
N ILE A 4 -11.92 -1.33 -3.77
CA ILE A 4 -12.38 -1.66 -2.43
C ILE A 4 -13.56 -2.66 -2.46
N GLU A 5 -14.39 -2.60 -3.50
CA GLU A 5 -15.52 -3.51 -3.69
C GLU A 5 -15.07 -4.97 -3.82
N HIS A 6 -13.89 -5.21 -4.40
CA HIS A 6 -13.32 -6.56 -4.54
C HIS A 6 -12.98 -7.22 -3.19
N ILE A 7 -12.85 -6.43 -2.13
CA ILE A 7 -12.49 -6.89 -0.77
C ILE A 7 -13.59 -6.59 0.26
N GLY A 8 -14.84 -6.58 -0.16
CA GLY A 8 -16.00 -6.43 0.70
C GLY A 8 -16.53 -5.02 0.88
N GLY A 9 -16.08 -4.08 0.05
CA GLY A 9 -16.56 -2.70 0.06
C GLY A 9 -16.05 -1.86 1.22
N PHE A 10 -16.59 -0.65 1.32
CA PHE A 10 -16.20 0.34 2.32
C PHE A 10 -16.47 -0.15 3.76
N ASP A 11 -17.65 -0.70 4.00
CA ASP A 11 -18.07 -1.12 5.36
C ASP A 11 -17.16 -2.22 5.92
N ALA A 12 -16.77 -3.19 5.12
CA ALA A 12 -15.82 -4.24 5.52
C ALA A 12 -14.40 -3.71 5.83
N ASN A 13 -14.10 -2.49 5.43
CA ASN A 13 -12.79 -1.87 5.61
C ASN A 13 -12.84 -0.59 6.47
N ILE A 14 -13.99 -0.29 7.10
CA ILE A 14 -14.18 0.91 7.93
C ILE A 14 -13.21 0.96 9.11
N SER A 15 -12.82 -0.19 9.67
CA SER A 15 -11.86 -0.29 10.76
C SER A 15 -10.48 0.23 10.36
N ALA A 16 -10.06 0.04 9.11
CA ALA A 16 -8.81 0.61 8.60
C ALA A 16 -8.85 2.13 8.60
N LYS A 17 -9.98 2.73 8.18
CA LYS A 17 -10.18 4.18 8.24
C LYS A 17 -10.09 4.69 9.69
N GLN A 18 -10.85 4.09 10.59
CA GLN A 18 -10.87 4.47 12.00
C GLN A 18 -9.49 4.33 12.64
N TYR A 19 -8.75 3.27 12.32
CA TYR A 19 -7.41 3.05 12.83
C TYR A 19 -6.45 4.16 12.39
N LEU A 20 -6.41 4.48 11.11
CA LEU A 20 -5.56 5.55 10.57
C LEU A 20 -5.95 6.94 11.12
N GLU A 21 -7.25 7.22 11.27
CA GLU A 21 -7.72 8.47 11.88
C GLU A 21 -7.32 8.58 13.36
N ASN A 22 -7.33 7.47 14.09
CA ASN A 22 -6.85 7.44 15.49
C ASN A 22 -5.32 7.66 15.59
N LEU A 23 -4.55 7.38 14.54
CA LEU A 23 -3.14 7.74 14.43
C LEU A 23 -2.92 9.22 14.06
N GLY A 24 -3.98 9.97 13.79
CA GLY A 24 -3.92 11.41 13.46
C GLY A 24 -3.94 11.72 11.97
N PHE A 25 -4.13 10.75 11.10
CA PHE A 25 -4.27 10.98 9.66
C PHE A 25 -5.68 11.47 9.30
N THR A 26 -5.77 12.36 8.32
CA THR A 26 -7.02 12.71 7.65
C THR A 26 -7.10 11.96 6.34
N LEU A 27 -8.16 11.19 6.12
CA LEU A 27 -8.31 10.36 4.93
C LEU A 27 -9.28 10.97 3.93
N SER A 28 -8.87 11.01 2.68
CA SER A 28 -9.73 11.20 1.52
C SER A 28 -9.63 9.98 0.60
N PHE A 29 -10.67 9.74 -0.18
CA PHE A 29 -10.72 8.63 -1.11
C PHE A 29 -10.83 9.16 -2.54
N SER A 30 -10.17 8.50 -3.48
CA SER A 30 -10.19 8.90 -4.87
C SER A 30 -11.59 8.83 -5.46
N LYS A 31 -11.83 9.59 -6.52
CA LYS A 31 -13.14 9.71 -7.16
C LYS A 31 -13.72 8.35 -7.61
N HIS A 32 -12.86 7.48 -8.13
CA HIS A 32 -13.27 6.19 -8.67
C HIS A 32 -13.01 5.02 -7.70
N TYR A 33 -12.89 5.31 -6.41
CA TYR A 33 -12.59 4.34 -5.35
C TYR A 33 -13.54 3.13 -5.32
N PHE A 34 -14.82 3.34 -5.66
CA PHE A 34 -15.85 2.29 -5.71
C PHE A 34 -16.05 1.69 -7.11
N GLU A 35 -15.40 2.21 -8.14
CA GLU A 35 -15.54 1.67 -9.49
C GLU A 35 -14.94 0.26 -9.54
N ASN A 36 -15.71 -0.68 -10.10
CA ASN A 36 -15.33 -2.08 -10.12
C ASN A 36 -15.82 -2.74 -11.42
N ASP A 37 -14.95 -3.42 -12.10
CA ASP A 37 -15.23 -4.20 -13.30
C ASP A 37 -15.15 -5.71 -13.05
N LEU A 38 -15.20 -6.50 -14.11
CA LEU A 38 -15.09 -7.96 -14.04
C LEU A 38 -13.73 -8.46 -13.52
N LEU A 39 -12.70 -7.62 -13.57
CA LEU A 39 -11.35 -7.91 -13.06
C LEU A 39 -11.16 -7.45 -11.61
N GLY A 40 -12.20 -6.90 -11.00
CA GLY A 40 -12.13 -6.41 -9.63
C GLY A 40 -11.38 -5.09 -9.49
N SER A 41 -11.32 -4.26 -10.54
CA SER A 41 -10.66 -2.95 -10.52
C SER A 41 -11.43 -1.90 -11.32
N ALA A 42 -11.14 -0.63 -11.10
CA ALA A 42 -11.61 0.44 -11.96
C ALA A 42 -10.95 0.40 -13.34
N SER A 43 -11.52 1.12 -14.32
CA SER A 43 -10.94 1.24 -15.65
C SER A 43 -9.50 1.80 -15.61
N ILE A 44 -8.70 1.55 -16.64
CA ILE A 44 -7.35 2.13 -16.74
C ILE A 44 -7.41 3.65 -16.62
N GLN A 45 -8.34 4.30 -17.33
CA GLN A 45 -8.51 5.75 -17.33
C GLN A 45 -8.84 6.27 -15.93
N SER A 46 -9.76 5.62 -15.22
CA SER A 46 -10.18 6.00 -13.87
C SER A 46 -9.01 5.89 -12.88
N ARG A 47 -8.27 4.77 -12.92
CA ARG A 47 -7.12 4.54 -12.04
C ARG A 47 -5.97 5.52 -12.32
N VAL A 48 -5.70 5.83 -13.58
CA VAL A 48 -4.68 6.82 -13.97
C VAL A 48 -5.09 8.22 -13.53
N SER A 49 -6.37 8.61 -13.74
CA SER A 49 -6.89 9.89 -13.27
C SER A 49 -6.77 10.02 -11.76
N ASP A 50 -7.24 9.03 -11.00
CA ASP A 50 -7.16 9.03 -9.55
C ASP A 50 -5.73 9.19 -9.02
N LEU A 51 -4.76 8.52 -9.66
CA LEU A 51 -3.37 8.63 -9.27
C LEU A 51 -2.79 10.02 -9.60
N HIS A 52 -3.08 10.56 -10.78
CA HIS A 52 -2.64 11.91 -11.17
C HIS A 52 -3.28 12.98 -10.30
N ASP A 53 -4.57 12.86 -10.00
CA ASP A 53 -5.29 13.79 -9.13
C ASP A 53 -4.69 13.78 -7.72
N ALA A 54 -4.40 12.59 -7.16
CA ALA A 54 -3.77 12.47 -5.85
C ALA A 54 -2.35 13.07 -5.81
N PHE A 55 -1.54 12.89 -6.87
CA PHE A 55 -0.23 13.55 -6.95
C PHE A 55 -0.34 15.07 -7.10
N SER A 56 -1.34 15.57 -7.83
CA SER A 56 -1.54 17.01 -8.09
C SER A 56 -2.19 17.76 -6.92
N ASP A 57 -2.87 17.07 -6.02
CA ASP A 57 -3.57 17.69 -4.90
C ASP A 57 -2.58 18.09 -3.79
N ASN A 58 -2.40 19.39 -3.58
CA ASN A 58 -1.50 19.93 -2.56
C ASN A 58 -1.94 19.65 -1.11
N THR A 59 -3.13 19.11 -0.89
CA THR A 59 -3.63 18.72 0.44
C THR A 59 -3.31 17.26 0.78
N VAL A 60 -2.79 16.49 -0.19
CA VAL A 60 -2.40 15.09 -0.03
C VAL A 60 -0.90 14.99 0.20
N ASP A 61 -0.49 14.40 1.31
CA ASP A 61 0.91 14.11 1.64
C ASP A 61 1.28 12.65 1.33
N ILE A 62 0.35 11.74 1.56
CA ILE A 62 0.55 10.29 1.46
C ILE A 62 -0.52 9.67 0.56
N ILE A 63 -0.09 8.88 -0.40
CA ILE A 63 -0.95 8.08 -1.26
C ILE A 63 -0.81 6.61 -0.84
N LEU A 64 -1.91 5.99 -0.40
CA LEU A 64 -1.95 4.56 -0.09
C LEU A 64 -2.72 3.82 -1.18
N ALA A 65 -2.11 2.75 -1.71
CA ALA A 65 -2.87 1.81 -2.53
C ALA A 65 -3.99 1.17 -1.69
N THR A 66 -5.17 0.98 -2.27
CA THR A 66 -6.31 0.34 -1.58
C THR A 66 -5.96 -1.08 -1.13
N ILE A 67 -5.47 -1.88 -2.07
CA ILE A 67 -4.97 -3.24 -1.90
C ILE A 67 -4.11 -3.58 -3.13
N GLY A 68 -3.45 -4.74 -3.16
CA GLY A 68 -2.83 -5.28 -4.35
C GLY A 68 -3.80 -5.52 -5.52
N GLY A 69 -3.55 -6.49 -6.34
CA GLY A 69 -4.35 -6.82 -7.53
C GLY A 69 -3.53 -7.60 -8.54
N PHE A 70 -3.80 -7.41 -9.85
CA PHE A 70 -3.13 -8.17 -10.90
C PHE A 70 -2.79 -7.32 -12.16
N ASN A 71 -3.21 -6.07 -12.20
CA ASN A 71 -3.24 -5.28 -13.43
C ASN A 71 -2.71 -3.84 -13.28
N CYS A 72 -1.90 -3.55 -12.26
CA CYS A 72 -1.26 -2.25 -12.11
C CYS A 72 -0.30 -1.93 -13.27
N ASN A 73 0.33 -2.93 -13.86
CA ASN A 73 1.24 -2.76 -14.99
C ASN A 73 0.55 -2.18 -16.24
N GLU A 74 -0.76 -2.35 -16.38
CA GLU A 74 -1.54 -1.76 -17.49
C GLU A 74 -1.55 -0.23 -17.46
N LEU A 75 -1.31 0.38 -16.31
CA LEU A 75 -1.31 1.84 -16.14
C LEU A 75 -0.03 2.48 -16.67
N LEU A 76 1.09 1.75 -16.71
CA LEU A 76 2.42 2.29 -16.97
C LEU A 76 2.52 3.13 -18.26
N PRO A 77 1.90 2.74 -19.40
CA PRO A 77 1.96 3.54 -20.64
C PRO A 77 1.21 4.88 -20.55
N TYR A 78 0.34 5.05 -19.57
CA TYR A 78 -0.54 6.21 -19.44
C TYR A 78 -0.14 7.15 -18.31
N LEU A 79 0.88 6.80 -17.51
CA LEU A 79 1.33 7.64 -16.41
C LEU A 79 2.11 8.85 -16.91
N ASN A 80 1.75 10.01 -16.39
CA ASN A 80 2.51 11.23 -16.56
C ASN A 80 3.59 11.32 -15.47
N PHE A 81 4.77 10.77 -15.78
CA PHE A 81 5.91 10.76 -14.87
C PHE A 81 6.47 12.17 -14.60
N GLU A 82 6.30 13.11 -15.51
CA GLU A 82 6.70 14.51 -15.29
C GLU A 82 5.82 15.17 -14.23
N LEU A 83 4.50 14.99 -14.31
CA LEU A 83 3.56 15.45 -13.29
C LEU A 83 3.93 14.87 -11.92
N ILE A 84 4.20 13.56 -11.85
CA ILE A 84 4.59 12.87 -10.60
C ILE A 84 5.91 13.45 -10.05
N ALA A 85 6.90 13.67 -10.91
CA ALA A 85 8.19 14.24 -10.50
C ALA A 85 8.07 15.67 -9.96
N GLN A 86 7.16 16.46 -10.52
CA GLN A 86 6.91 17.85 -10.09
C GLN A 86 6.09 17.95 -8.80
N ASN A 87 5.43 16.87 -8.38
CA ASN A 87 4.57 16.82 -7.21
C ASN A 87 4.97 15.66 -6.28
N PRO A 88 6.17 15.69 -5.67
CA PRO A 88 6.66 14.57 -4.87
C PRO A 88 5.76 14.30 -3.66
N LYS A 89 5.35 13.05 -3.48
CA LYS A 89 4.55 12.57 -2.36
C LYS A 89 5.03 11.20 -1.91
N ILE A 90 4.70 10.83 -0.69
CA ILE A 90 4.87 9.44 -0.22
C ILE A 90 3.85 8.58 -0.96
N PHE A 91 4.33 7.60 -1.72
CA PHE A 91 3.46 6.59 -2.34
C PHE A 91 3.81 5.21 -1.79
N CYS A 92 2.82 4.58 -1.16
CA CYS A 92 2.99 3.32 -0.43
C CYS A 92 1.98 2.25 -0.88
N GLY A 93 2.45 1.02 -0.95
CA GLY A 93 1.67 -0.16 -1.28
C GLY A 93 2.58 -1.37 -1.48
N TYR A 94 2.01 -2.52 -1.81
CA TYR A 94 2.78 -3.75 -2.06
C TYR A 94 2.08 -4.66 -3.07
N SER A 95 2.60 -5.87 -3.28
CA SER A 95 2.06 -6.83 -4.22
C SER A 95 2.01 -6.23 -5.64
N ASP A 96 0.87 -6.25 -6.32
CA ASP A 96 0.68 -5.70 -7.68
C ASP A 96 1.10 -4.21 -7.80
N THR A 97 0.88 -3.41 -6.75
CA THR A 97 1.28 -2.00 -6.71
C THR A 97 2.79 -1.81 -6.89
N THR A 98 3.61 -2.81 -6.61
CA THR A 98 5.06 -2.78 -6.80
C THR A 98 5.45 -2.44 -8.24
N ALA A 99 4.62 -2.78 -9.23
CA ALA A 99 4.84 -2.37 -10.62
C ALA A 99 4.87 -0.83 -10.77
N LEU A 100 3.96 -0.13 -10.09
CA LEU A 100 3.90 1.34 -10.07
C LEU A 100 5.06 1.94 -9.27
N LEU A 101 5.35 1.38 -8.08
CA LEU A 101 6.44 1.86 -7.22
C LEU A 101 7.77 1.85 -7.97
N ASN A 102 8.10 0.73 -8.62
CA ASN A 102 9.33 0.58 -9.38
C ASN A 102 9.38 1.49 -10.60
N ALA A 103 8.28 1.62 -11.34
CA ALA A 103 8.22 2.47 -12.52
C ALA A 103 8.39 3.96 -12.16
N ILE A 104 7.72 4.44 -11.11
CA ILE A 104 7.84 5.81 -10.61
C ILE A 104 9.29 6.07 -10.20
N TYR A 105 9.90 5.21 -9.38
CA TYR A 105 11.29 5.37 -9.00
C TYR A 105 12.24 5.38 -10.22
N ALA A 106 12.05 4.45 -11.15
CA ALA A 106 12.91 4.35 -12.34
C ALA A 106 12.87 5.62 -13.18
N GLN A 107 11.69 6.21 -13.38
CA GLN A 107 11.47 7.36 -14.25
C GLN A 107 11.74 8.70 -13.58
N THR A 108 11.41 8.83 -12.29
CA THR A 108 11.42 10.14 -11.59
C THR A 108 12.51 10.24 -10.52
N LYS A 109 13.07 9.14 -10.06
CA LYS A 109 13.92 9.00 -8.87
C LYS A 109 13.20 9.35 -7.55
N LEU A 110 11.90 9.56 -7.58
CA LEU A 110 11.11 9.73 -6.37
C LEU A 110 11.13 8.42 -5.56
N GLN A 111 11.51 8.50 -4.30
CA GLN A 111 11.48 7.36 -3.39
C GLN A 111 10.03 6.90 -3.18
N THR A 112 9.79 5.62 -3.33
CA THR A 112 8.50 4.97 -3.09
C THR A 112 8.65 3.90 -2.01
N TYR A 113 7.54 3.50 -1.40
CA TYR A 113 7.56 2.64 -0.22
C TYR A 113 6.82 1.33 -0.49
N MET A 114 7.55 0.21 -0.46
CA MET A 114 6.92 -1.10 -0.43
C MET A 114 6.50 -1.42 1.01
N GLY A 115 5.25 -1.14 1.32
CA GLY A 115 4.69 -1.21 2.67
C GLY A 115 3.18 -1.48 2.64
N PRO A 116 2.48 -1.32 3.78
CA PRO A 116 1.07 -1.63 3.88
C PRO A 116 0.21 -0.86 2.87
N SER A 117 -0.82 -1.52 2.36
CA SER A 117 -1.93 -0.87 1.67
C SER A 117 -2.97 -0.40 2.69
N TYR A 118 -3.94 0.41 2.26
CA TYR A 118 -5.03 0.88 3.12
C TYR A 118 -5.74 -0.28 3.84
N SER A 119 -6.12 -1.33 3.11
CA SER A 119 -6.80 -2.49 3.68
C SER A 119 -5.98 -3.28 4.71
N SER A 120 -4.65 -3.15 4.71
CA SER A 120 -3.80 -3.80 5.70
C SER A 120 -4.01 -3.25 7.10
N PHE A 121 -4.51 -2.03 7.23
CA PHE A 121 -4.78 -1.40 8.52
C PHE A 121 -6.06 -1.89 9.23
N LYS A 122 -6.79 -2.83 8.63
CA LYS A 122 -7.90 -3.53 9.31
C LYS A 122 -7.47 -4.77 10.09
N MET A 123 -6.20 -5.15 10.03
CA MET A 123 -5.67 -6.28 10.78
C MET A 123 -5.78 -6.00 12.27
N GLU A 124 -6.28 -6.98 13.04
CA GLU A 124 -6.38 -6.86 14.49
C GLU A 124 -5.10 -7.34 15.20
N LYS A 125 -4.46 -8.39 14.67
CA LYS A 125 -3.26 -8.97 15.23
C LYS A 125 -2.01 -8.54 14.46
N LEU A 126 -0.91 -8.28 15.16
CA LEU A 126 0.35 -7.78 14.63
C LEU A 126 0.26 -6.38 13.99
N GLN A 127 -0.84 -5.67 14.19
CA GLN A 127 -1.05 -4.33 13.65
C GLN A 127 -0.02 -3.33 14.17
N ASP A 128 0.29 -3.39 15.48
CA ASP A 128 1.28 -2.50 16.09
C ASP A 128 2.66 -2.67 15.46
N TYR A 129 3.09 -3.92 15.21
CA TYR A 129 4.36 -4.19 14.53
C TYR A 129 4.40 -3.59 13.13
N GLN A 130 3.33 -3.77 12.33
CA GLN A 130 3.22 -3.20 10.99
C GLN A 130 3.25 -1.68 11.03
N THR A 131 2.46 -1.07 11.92
CA THR A 131 2.32 0.38 12.03
C THR A 131 3.62 1.03 12.52
N GLU A 132 4.26 0.50 13.58
CA GLU A 132 5.54 1.00 14.07
C GLU A 132 6.61 0.96 12.96
N SER A 133 6.70 -0.15 12.23
CA SER A 133 7.65 -0.31 11.14
C SER A 133 7.38 0.68 10.00
N TRP A 134 6.11 0.87 9.64
CA TRP A 134 5.71 1.79 8.58
C TRP A 134 5.99 3.25 8.95
N LEU A 135 5.56 3.71 10.12
CA LEU A 135 5.81 5.07 10.59
C LEU A 135 7.31 5.35 10.70
N THR A 136 8.08 4.41 11.26
CA THR A 136 9.53 4.53 11.35
C THR A 136 10.17 4.73 9.98
N ALA A 137 9.72 3.98 8.96
CA ALA A 137 10.24 4.11 7.60
C ALA A 137 9.87 5.44 6.93
N LEU A 138 8.75 6.06 7.31
CA LEU A 138 8.32 7.35 6.78
C LEU A 138 9.00 8.54 7.47
N GLU A 139 9.36 8.40 8.75
CA GLU A 139 9.82 9.50 9.59
C GLU A 139 11.35 9.58 9.73
N GLN A 140 12.06 8.50 9.42
CA GLN A 140 13.49 8.39 9.69
C GLN A 140 14.31 8.18 8.41
N ASP A 141 15.41 8.93 8.28
CA ASP A 141 16.36 8.77 7.17
C ASP A 141 17.11 7.42 7.22
N SER A 142 17.24 6.85 8.40
CA SER A 142 17.91 5.58 8.64
C SER A 142 17.24 4.83 9.77
N TYR A 143 16.90 3.57 9.56
CA TYR A 143 16.23 2.76 10.56
C TYR A 143 16.59 1.27 10.42
N SER A 144 16.34 0.53 11.48
CA SER A 144 16.47 -0.94 11.48
C SER A 144 15.09 -1.56 11.69
N LEU A 145 14.68 -2.42 10.77
CA LEU A 145 13.47 -3.21 10.97
C LEU A 145 13.73 -4.27 12.05
N LYS A 146 12.85 -4.32 13.03
CA LYS A 146 12.82 -5.41 14.01
C LYS A 146 12.27 -6.66 13.34
N GLU A 147 12.72 -7.83 13.77
CA GLU A 147 12.12 -9.08 13.33
C GLU A 147 10.72 -9.27 13.92
N SER A 148 9.79 -9.80 13.13
CA SER A 148 8.50 -10.23 13.65
C SER A 148 8.64 -11.52 14.43
N LYS A 149 8.00 -11.60 15.60
CA LYS A 149 7.98 -12.82 16.42
C LYS A 149 7.04 -13.89 15.91
N GLU A 150 6.05 -13.49 15.17
CA GLU A 150 5.01 -14.36 14.62
C GLU A 150 4.77 -14.03 13.13
N TRP A 151 4.28 -14.99 12.40
CA TRP A 151 3.84 -14.80 11.02
C TRP A 151 2.59 -15.63 10.74
N GLY A 152 1.84 -15.26 9.69
CA GLY A 152 0.69 -16.01 9.20
C GLY A 152 0.51 -15.80 7.70
N ASP A 153 -0.09 -16.79 7.04
CA ASP A 153 -0.39 -16.82 5.61
C ASP A 153 -1.90 -16.90 5.32
N ASN A 154 -2.71 -16.58 6.33
CA ASN A 154 -4.15 -16.59 6.19
C ASN A 154 -4.63 -15.48 5.25
N PRO A 155 -5.75 -15.69 4.54
CA PRO A 155 -6.37 -14.67 3.72
C PRO A 155 -7.09 -13.62 4.59
N TRP A 156 -6.36 -12.92 5.43
CA TRP A 156 -6.82 -11.95 6.44
C TRP A 156 -7.78 -10.87 5.87
N TYR A 157 -7.74 -10.64 4.57
CA TYR A 157 -8.58 -9.68 3.85
C TYR A 157 -10.00 -10.22 3.57
N LEU A 158 -10.24 -11.52 3.75
CA LEU A 158 -11.55 -12.13 3.61
C LEU A 158 -12.31 -12.11 4.92
N PRO A 159 -13.65 -11.93 4.88
CA PRO A 159 -14.50 -12.08 6.06
C PRO A 159 -14.34 -13.49 6.66
N ASP A 160 -14.39 -13.58 7.99
CA ASP A 160 -14.36 -14.84 8.74
C ASP A 160 -13.14 -15.75 8.49
N ALA A 161 -12.06 -15.21 7.91
CA ALA A 161 -10.83 -15.97 7.73
C ALA A 161 -10.25 -16.36 9.10
N PRO A 162 -9.86 -17.62 9.32
CA PRO A 162 -9.21 -18.01 10.55
C PRO A 162 -7.84 -17.31 10.63
N LEU A 163 -7.62 -16.51 11.67
CA LEU A 163 -6.34 -15.83 11.91
C LEU A 163 -5.46 -16.72 12.80
N THR A 164 -4.70 -17.61 12.18
CA THR A 164 -3.71 -18.46 12.86
C THR A 164 -2.32 -17.90 12.63
N PHE A 165 -1.51 -17.91 13.70
CA PHE A 165 -0.14 -17.42 13.65
C PHE A 165 0.82 -18.47 14.18
N SER A 166 2.01 -18.51 13.61
CA SER A 166 3.11 -19.38 14.01
C SER A 166 4.29 -18.54 14.46
N GLU A 167 5.07 -19.09 15.39
CA GLU A 167 6.32 -18.47 15.80
C GLU A 167 7.30 -18.38 14.61
N THR A 168 7.93 -17.23 14.45
CA THR A 168 8.95 -17.02 13.42
C THR A 168 10.24 -17.77 13.81
N LYS A 169 10.70 -18.65 12.92
CA LYS A 169 11.99 -19.37 13.06
C LYS A 169 12.92 -18.95 11.94
N TRP A 170 13.80 -18.02 12.24
CA TRP A 170 14.79 -17.54 11.27
C TRP A 170 15.88 -18.58 11.02
N LYS A 171 16.22 -18.76 9.75
CA LYS A 171 17.37 -19.54 9.34
C LYS A 171 18.26 -18.69 8.45
N VAL A 172 19.48 -18.48 8.88
CA VAL A 172 20.49 -17.79 8.08
C VAL A 172 21.10 -18.78 7.11
N TYR A 173 20.92 -18.55 5.82
CA TYR A 173 21.54 -19.37 4.76
C TYR A 173 22.89 -18.86 4.31
N GLN A 174 23.13 -17.57 4.46
CA GLN A 174 24.40 -16.93 4.06
C GLN A 174 24.72 -15.78 5.03
N HIS A 175 25.97 -15.72 5.47
CA HIS A 175 26.51 -14.60 6.22
C HIS A 175 27.38 -13.75 5.30
N GLY A 176 27.30 -12.43 5.44
CA GLY A 176 28.15 -11.50 4.71
C GLY A 176 27.55 -10.09 4.71
N PRO A 177 28.31 -9.09 4.26
CA PRO A 177 27.76 -7.76 4.09
C PRO A 177 26.69 -7.79 3.00
N ASN A 178 25.56 -7.13 3.25
CA ASN A 178 24.62 -6.81 2.19
C ASN A 178 25.30 -5.77 1.30
N THR A 179 25.80 -6.20 0.15
CA THR A 179 26.22 -5.29 -0.91
C THR A 179 24.99 -4.97 -1.76
N PRO A 180 24.66 -3.68 -2.02
CA PRO A 180 23.58 -3.30 -2.93
C PRO A 180 23.86 -3.75 -4.36
#